data_e88e499d30ee6458e57e52a42b3c6f90
#
_entry.id   e88e499d30ee6458e57e52a42b3c6f90
#
_cell.length_a   1.000
_cell.length_b   1.000
_cell.length_c   1.000
_cell.angle_alpha   90.00
_cell.angle_beta   90.00
_cell.angle_gamma   90.00
#
_symmetry.space_group_name_H-M   'P 1'
#
loop_
_entity.id
_entity.type
_entity.pdbx_description
1 polymer ?
#
loop_
_entity_poly.entity_id
_entity_poly.type
_entity_poly.pdbx_seq_one_letter_code
_entity_poly.pdbx_strand_id
1 'polypeptide(L)'
;LKGTALIVAPASLTYNWLAEVKRFAPTLNVQVVSGNRQERAALLQNSTEDILITSYASMRQDVQLYQEMRVGYLILDEAQMVKNSGTKTAQALKSLKVPQRFALSGTPIENNLDELWSIFQMILPGLFPGKKAFREIKPEEIAKMIQPFILRRDKKTVLADLPEKIENNMYSVLTEEQKTVYLAYLKQMQADVSQMDQATFKKNRMSILAGLTRLRQICCDPRLFIEDYTGGSGKVEQVKDFLVAAKENNRRVLLFSQFTSMLSILRSEERRVGK
;
A
#
# COMPACT_ATOMS: atom_id res chain seq x y z
N LEU A 1 6.82 -14.02 -27.22
CA LEU A 1 6.80 -14.55 -25.86
C LEU A 1 6.83 -16.08 -25.89
N LYS A 2 7.61 -16.72 -25.03
CA LYS A 2 7.56 -18.19 -24.85
C LYS A 2 6.58 -18.54 -23.72
N GLY A 3 5.29 -18.48 -24.01
CA GLY A 3 4.20 -18.68 -23.04
C GLY A 3 3.55 -17.37 -22.59
N THR A 4 2.43 -17.48 -21.91
CA THR A 4 1.65 -16.35 -21.42
C THR A 4 2.39 -15.58 -20.32
N ALA A 5 2.32 -14.25 -20.36
CA ALA A 5 2.80 -13.41 -19.27
C ALA A 5 1.66 -13.14 -18.28
N LEU A 6 1.89 -13.43 -17.00
CA LEU A 6 0.94 -13.17 -15.92
C LEU A 6 1.40 -11.94 -15.13
N ILE A 7 0.63 -10.87 -15.18
CA ILE A 7 0.81 -9.66 -14.38
C ILE A 7 -0.11 -9.73 -13.16
N VAL A 8 0.47 -9.66 -11.96
CA VAL A 8 -0.27 -9.63 -10.70
C VAL A 8 -0.07 -8.27 -10.06
N ALA A 9 -1.12 -7.51 -9.93
CA ALA A 9 -1.11 -6.13 -9.45
C ALA A 9 -2.18 -5.89 -8.35
N PRO A 10 -2.13 -4.78 -7.60
CA PRO A 10 -3.27 -4.33 -6.80
C PRO A 10 -4.52 -4.20 -7.67
N ALA A 11 -5.69 -4.54 -7.11
CA ALA A 11 -6.95 -4.54 -7.86
C ALA A 11 -7.26 -3.19 -8.54
N SER A 12 -6.90 -2.09 -7.89
CA SER A 12 -7.05 -0.73 -8.42
C SER A 12 -6.18 -0.42 -9.63
N LEU A 13 -5.11 -1.20 -9.88
CA LEU A 13 -4.13 -0.95 -10.94
C LEU A 13 -4.29 -1.89 -12.15
N THR A 14 -5.16 -2.88 -12.09
CA THR A 14 -5.31 -3.88 -13.16
C THR A 14 -5.71 -3.24 -14.50
N TYR A 15 -6.62 -2.27 -14.49
CA TYR A 15 -7.02 -1.56 -15.70
C TYR A 15 -5.99 -0.52 -16.17
N ASN A 16 -5.19 0.02 -15.28
CA ASN A 16 -4.05 0.87 -15.66
C ASN A 16 -3.03 0.03 -16.46
N TRP A 17 -2.73 -1.17 -15.99
CA TRP A 17 -1.88 -2.11 -16.72
C TRP A 17 -2.43 -2.44 -18.10
N LEU A 18 -3.76 -2.68 -18.21
CA LEU A 18 -4.41 -2.90 -19.49
C LEU A 18 -4.20 -1.71 -20.44
N ALA A 19 -4.39 -0.49 -19.96
CA ALA A 19 -4.19 0.72 -20.76
C ALA A 19 -2.73 0.88 -21.20
N GLU A 20 -1.77 0.63 -20.31
CA GLU A 20 -0.35 0.71 -20.62
C GLU A 20 0.09 -0.36 -21.63
N VAL A 21 -0.38 -1.60 -21.48
CA VAL A 21 -0.09 -2.66 -22.49
C VAL A 21 -0.63 -2.29 -23.84
N LYS A 22 -1.88 -1.83 -23.94
CA LYS A 22 -2.48 -1.39 -25.21
C LYS A 22 -1.71 -0.22 -25.84
N ARG A 23 -1.15 0.65 -25.03
CA ARG A 23 -0.38 1.82 -25.50
C ARG A 23 1.01 1.44 -26.02
N PHE A 24 1.74 0.60 -25.27
CA PHE A 24 3.15 0.31 -25.54
C PHE A 24 3.40 -1.00 -26.28
N ALA A 25 2.44 -1.93 -26.25
CA ALA A 25 2.53 -3.22 -26.93
C ALA A 25 1.18 -3.57 -27.61
N PRO A 26 0.69 -2.74 -28.55
CA PRO A 26 -0.65 -2.87 -29.15
C PRO A 26 -0.84 -4.17 -29.96
N THR A 27 0.24 -4.85 -30.31
CA THR A 27 0.19 -6.12 -31.05
C THR A 27 -0.03 -7.35 -30.16
N LEU A 28 0.06 -7.19 -28.83
CA LEU A 28 -0.16 -8.29 -27.88
C LEU A 28 -1.62 -8.33 -27.44
N ASN A 29 -2.17 -9.55 -27.41
CA ASN A 29 -3.50 -9.78 -26.87
C ASN A 29 -3.42 -9.76 -25.34
N VAL A 30 -4.26 -8.93 -24.70
CA VAL A 30 -4.26 -8.72 -23.26
C VAL A 30 -5.64 -8.82 -22.68
N GLN A 31 -5.79 -9.59 -21.60
CA GLN A 31 -7.04 -9.79 -20.88
C GLN A 31 -6.90 -9.51 -19.40
N VAL A 32 -7.88 -8.76 -18.83
CA VAL A 32 -8.01 -8.62 -17.37
C VAL A 32 -8.90 -9.76 -16.85
N VAL A 33 -8.37 -10.56 -15.95
CA VAL A 33 -9.09 -11.64 -15.27
C VAL A 33 -9.82 -11.05 -14.07
N SER A 34 -11.08 -10.67 -14.26
CA SER A 34 -11.95 -10.03 -13.28
C SER A 34 -13.34 -10.64 -13.26
N GLY A 35 -14.17 -10.25 -12.30
CA GLY A 35 -15.51 -10.76 -12.12
C GLY A 35 -15.64 -11.81 -11.02
N ASN A 36 -16.73 -12.58 -11.02
CA ASN A 36 -16.95 -13.67 -10.08
C ASN A 36 -16.06 -14.90 -10.41
N ARG A 37 -16.05 -15.89 -9.53
CA ARG A 37 -15.18 -17.05 -9.67
C ARG A 37 -15.44 -17.87 -10.96
N GLN A 38 -16.71 -17.99 -11.37
CA GLN A 38 -17.06 -18.74 -12.56
C GLN A 38 -16.62 -18.01 -13.83
N GLU A 39 -16.81 -16.70 -13.89
CA GLU A 39 -16.36 -15.86 -15.00
C GLU A 39 -14.84 -15.92 -15.15
N ARG A 40 -14.10 -15.80 -14.05
CA ARG A 40 -12.64 -15.89 -14.07
C ARG A 40 -12.15 -17.28 -14.50
N ALA A 41 -12.81 -18.35 -14.05
CA ALA A 41 -12.47 -19.70 -14.46
C ALA A 41 -12.69 -19.90 -15.96
N ALA A 42 -13.83 -19.44 -16.50
CA ALA A 42 -14.12 -19.51 -17.93
C ALA A 42 -13.10 -18.72 -18.77
N LEU A 43 -12.70 -17.54 -18.32
CA LEU A 43 -11.65 -16.74 -18.97
C LEU A 43 -10.31 -17.49 -19.01
N LEU A 44 -9.90 -18.10 -17.89
CA LEU A 44 -8.61 -18.78 -17.79
C LEU A 44 -8.55 -20.08 -18.58
N GLN A 45 -9.64 -20.88 -18.59
CA GLN A 45 -9.71 -22.14 -19.32
C GLN A 45 -9.66 -21.95 -20.84
N ASN A 46 -10.21 -20.87 -21.35
CA ASN A 46 -10.27 -20.59 -22.79
C ASN A 46 -9.24 -19.55 -23.24
N SER A 47 -8.29 -19.18 -22.37
CA SER A 47 -7.36 -18.10 -22.68
C SER A 47 -6.28 -18.55 -23.66
N THR A 48 -6.18 -17.79 -24.74
CA THR A 48 -5.07 -17.82 -25.72
C THR A 48 -4.26 -16.53 -25.70
N GLU A 49 -4.47 -15.70 -24.68
CA GLU A 49 -3.90 -14.37 -24.58
C GLU A 49 -2.40 -14.38 -24.31
N ASP A 50 -1.69 -13.40 -24.86
CA ASP A 50 -0.27 -13.20 -24.62
C ASP A 50 -0.02 -12.71 -23.19
N ILE A 51 -0.94 -11.87 -22.69
CA ILE A 51 -0.83 -11.26 -21.36
C ILE A 51 -2.15 -11.40 -20.59
N LEU A 52 -2.06 -11.93 -19.38
CA LEU A 52 -3.14 -11.96 -18.40
C LEU A 52 -2.82 -11.03 -17.24
N ILE A 53 -3.79 -10.20 -16.86
CA ILE A 53 -3.68 -9.27 -15.74
C ILE A 53 -4.68 -9.67 -14.67
N THR A 54 -4.22 -9.84 -13.42
CA THR A 54 -5.09 -10.23 -12.30
C THR A 54 -4.70 -9.51 -11.01
N SER A 55 -5.60 -9.53 -10.02
CA SER A 55 -5.27 -9.03 -8.69
C SER A 55 -4.63 -10.11 -7.81
N TYR A 56 -3.86 -9.69 -6.79
CA TYR A 56 -3.31 -10.62 -5.78
C TYR A 56 -4.37 -11.48 -5.10
N ALA A 57 -5.55 -10.91 -4.84
CA ALA A 57 -6.65 -11.62 -4.20
C ALA A 57 -7.25 -12.68 -5.14
N SER A 58 -7.53 -12.33 -6.39
CA SER A 58 -8.07 -13.22 -7.42
C SER A 58 -7.08 -14.34 -7.74
N MET A 59 -5.80 -13.99 -7.96
CA MET A 59 -4.75 -14.98 -8.22
C MET A 59 -4.66 -16.01 -7.10
N ARG A 60 -4.71 -15.61 -5.85
CA ARG A 60 -4.69 -16.52 -4.70
C ARG A 60 -5.90 -17.46 -4.67
N GLN A 61 -7.08 -16.96 -5.04
CA GLN A 61 -8.31 -17.76 -5.06
C GLN A 61 -8.29 -18.81 -6.18
N ASP A 62 -7.70 -18.45 -7.31
CA ASP A 62 -7.74 -19.24 -8.54
C ASP A 62 -6.39 -19.90 -8.86
N VAL A 63 -5.50 -20.03 -7.87
CA VAL A 63 -4.11 -20.51 -8.04
C VAL A 63 -4.03 -21.86 -8.79
N GLN A 64 -4.97 -22.76 -8.57
CA GLN A 64 -5.00 -24.07 -9.22
C GLN A 64 -5.13 -23.93 -10.75
N LEU A 65 -5.98 -23.03 -11.23
CA LEU A 65 -6.15 -22.77 -12.66
C LEU A 65 -4.86 -22.23 -13.29
N TYR A 66 -4.17 -21.35 -12.60
CA TYR A 66 -2.88 -20.82 -13.08
C TYR A 66 -1.76 -21.88 -13.06
N GLN A 67 -1.83 -22.88 -12.17
CA GLN A 67 -0.86 -24.00 -12.15
C GLN A 67 -1.01 -24.93 -13.35
N GLU A 68 -2.20 -25.03 -13.93
CA GLU A 68 -2.50 -25.84 -15.12
C GLU A 68 -2.09 -25.11 -16.41
N MET A 69 -1.90 -23.80 -16.36
CA MET A 69 -1.50 -22.97 -17.50
C MET A 69 0.02 -22.97 -17.72
N ARG A 70 0.42 -22.77 -18.98
CA ARG A 70 1.82 -22.55 -19.35
C ARG A 70 2.19 -21.07 -19.19
N VAL A 71 2.41 -20.63 -17.95
CA VAL A 71 2.88 -19.27 -17.66
C VAL A 71 4.40 -19.20 -17.89
N GLY A 72 4.83 -18.34 -18.83
CA GLY A 72 6.25 -18.11 -19.15
C GLY A 72 6.89 -17.01 -18.30
N TYR A 73 6.11 -16.00 -17.95
CA TYR A 73 6.58 -14.81 -17.23
C TYR A 73 5.61 -14.45 -16.11
N LEU A 74 6.14 -14.19 -14.93
CA LEU A 74 5.38 -13.65 -13.80
C LEU A 74 5.91 -12.26 -13.46
N ILE A 75 5.04 -11.26 -13.51
CA ILE A 75 5.34 -9.87 -13.20
C ILE A 75 4.51 -9.48 -11.98
N LEU A 76 5.16 -9.11 -10.88
CA LEU A 76 4.54 -8.70 -9.62
C LEU A 76 4.65 -7.18 -9.50
N ASP A 77 3.54 -6.48 -9.58
CA ASP A 77 3.50 -5.05 -9.30
C ASP A 77 3.21 -4.78 -7.83
N GLU A 78 3.79 -3.72 -7.26
CA GLU A 78 3.77 -3.43 -5.83
C GLU A 78 4.20 -4.67 -5.02
N ALA A 79 5.37 -5.23 -5.35
CA ALA A 79 5.85 -6.51 -4.82
C ALA A 79 6.00 -6.55 -3.29
N GLN A 80 5.97 -5.41 -2.60
CA GLN A 80 5.87 -5.37 -1.14
C GLN A 80 4.60 -6.07 -0.60
N MET A 81 3.57 -6.28 -1.43
CA MET A 81 2.39 -7.08 -1.07
C MET A 81 2.74 -8.53 -0.70
N VAL A 82 3.88 -9.04 -1.15
CA VAL A 82 4.38 -10.41 -0.87
C VAL A 82 5.62 -10.44 0.01
N LYS A 83 5.97 -9.32 0.65
CA LYS A 83 7.10 -9.20 1.58
C LYS A 83 7.09 -10.21 2.73
N ASN A 84 5.92 -10.71 3.07
CA ASN A 84 5.72 -11.71 4.10
C ASN A 84 5.58 -13.10 3.47
N SER A 85 6.67 -13.87 3.43
CA SER A 85 6.74 -15.17 2.77
C SER A 85 5.76 -16.24 3.33
N GLY A 86 5.26 -16.03 4.56
CA GLY A 86 4.28 -16.92 5.22
C GLY A 86 2.83 -16.66 4.82
N THR A 87 2.52 -15.59 4.08
CA THR A 87 1.13 -15.29 3.69
C THR A 87 0.61 -16.29 2.64
N LYS A 88 -0.70 -16.55 2.67
CA LYS A 88 -1.36 -17.40 1.67
C LYS A 88 -1.11 -16.93 0.23
N THR A 89 -1.02 -15.62 0.03
CA THR A 89 -0.72 -15.01 -1.28
C THR A 89 0.70 -15.32 -1.75
N ALA A 90 1.69 -15.17 -0.87
CA ALA A 90 3.07 -15.51 -1.20
C ALA A 90 3.27 -17.01 -1.47
N GLN A 91 2.58 -17.85 -0.70
CA GLN A 91 2.61 -19.31 -0.91
C GLN A 91 1.97 -19.70 -2.26
N ALA A 92 0.83 -19.11 -2.61
CA ALA A 92 0.16 -19.33 -3.89
C ALA A 92 1.07 -18.92 -5.07
N LEU A 93 1.71 -17.74 -5.02
CA LEU A 93 2.64 -17.32 -6.06
C LEU A 93 3.88 -18.20 -6.18
N LYS A 94 4.42 -18.67 -5.05
CA LYS A 94 5.56 -19.61 -5.04
C LYS A 94 5.24 -20.96 -5.68
N SER A 95 3.99 -21.42 -5.55
CA SER A 95 3.56 -22.71 -6.10
C SER A 95 3.44 -22.70 -7.63
N LEU A 96 3.42 -21.52 -8.27
CA LEU A 96 3.41 -21.41 -9.73
C LEU A 96 4.79 -21.80 -10.29
N LYS A 97 4.79 -22.68 -11.29
CA LYS A 97 6.01 -23.10 -12.00
C LYS A 97 6.28 -22.12 -13.16
N VAL A 98 6.90 -20.99 -12.86
CA VAL A 98 7.20 -19.95 -13.85
C VAL A 98 8.71 -19.76 -13.97
N PRO A 99 9.29 -19.88 -15.16
CA PRO A 99 10.73 -19.81 -15.36
C PRO A 99 11.30 -18.40 -15.19
N GLN A 100 10.54 -17.35 -15.51
CA GLN A 100 11.02 -15.98 -15.43
C GLN A 100 10.07 -15.15 -14.55
N ARG A 101 10.64 -14.45 -13.57
CA ARG A 101 9.88 -13.69 -12.59
C ARG A 101 10.47 -12.30 -12.42
N PHE A 102 9.61 -11.30 -12.35
CA PHE A 102 9.95 -9.90 -12.17
C PHE A 102 9.13 -9.31 -11.04
N ALA A 103 9.73 -8.39 -10.30
CA ALA A 103 9.07 -7.62 -9.26
C ALA A 103 9.27 -6.12 -9.49
N LEU A 104 8.20 -5.39 -9.44
CA LEU A 104 8.16 -3.92 -9.50
C LEU A 104 7.75 -3.42 -8.12
N SER A 105 8.45 -2.43 -7.61
CA SER A 105 8.15 -1.79 -6.33
C SER A 105 8.70 -0.37 -6.31
N GLY A 106 7.88 0.58 -5.85
CA GLY A 106 8.34 1.94 -5.58
C GLY A 106 9.19 2.03 -4.31
N THR A 107 9.09 1.05 -3.43
CA THR A 107 9.69 1.03 -2.09
C THR A 107 10.34 -0.33 -1.81
N PRO A 108 11.42 -0.68 -2.52
CA PRO A 108 12.00 -2.03 -2.47
C PRO A 108 12.60 -2.40 -1.10
N ILE A 109 12.99 -1.41 -0.29
CA ILE A 109 13.63 -1.62 1.02
C ILE A 109 13.21 -0.47 1.93
N GLU A 110 12.01 -0.55 2.54
CA GLU A 110 11.58 0.51 3.46
C GLU A 110 12.12 0.33 4.87
N ASN A 111 12.12 -0.88 5.42
CA ASN A 111 12.35 -1.05 6.85
C ASN A 111 13.13 -2.31 7.25
N ASN A 112 13.34 -3.28 6.38
CA ASN A 112 13.95 -4.53 6.81
C ASN A 112 14.55 -5.36 5.66
N LEU A 113 15.78 -5.85 5.86
CA LEU A 113 16.44 -6.80 4.96
C LEU A 113 15.64 -8.11 4.78
N ASP A 114 14.80 -8.47 5.75
CA ASP A 114 13.90 -9.62 5.65
C ASP A 114 12.86 -9.46 4.52
N GLU A 115 12.43 -8.24 4.21
CA GLU A 115 11.52 -7.96 3.09
C GLU A 115 12.23 -8.17 1.75
N LEU A 116 13.47 -7.68 1.64
CA LEU A 116 14.33 -7.92 0.48
C LEU A 116 14.53 -9.42 0.24
N TRP A 117 14.88 -10.16 1.30
CA TRP A 117 15.01 -11.61 1.23
C TRP A 117 13.73 -12.27 0.69
N SER A 118 12.58 -11.86 1.19
CA SER A 118 11.29 -12.45 0.78
C SER A 118 10.97 -12.20 -0.69
N ILE A 119 11.24 -10.99 -1.19
CA ILE A 119 11.05 -10.63 -2.60
C ILE A 119 11.99 -11.45 -3.47
N PHE A 120 13.29 -11.53 -3.13
CA PHE A 120 14.25 -12.31 -3.92
C PHE A 120 13.96 -13.82 -3.88
N GLN A 121 13.50 -14.36 -2.76
CA GLN A 121 13.02 -15.75 -2.70
C GLN A 121 11.81 -16.01 -3.60
N MET A 122 11.06 -14.96 -3.97
CA MET A 122 9.96 -15.06 -4.90
C MET A 122 10.41 -15.02 -6.37
N ILE A 123 11.29 -14.06 -6.70
CA ILE A 123 11.67 -13.80 -8.10
C ILE A 123 12.90 -14.60 -8.55
N LEU A 124 13.86 -14.82 -7.67
CA LEU A 124 15.11 -15.52 -7.96
C LEU A 124 15.44 -16.49 -6.80
N PRO A 125 14.67 -17.59 -6.67
CA PRO A 125 14.92 -18.58 -5.62
C PRO A 125 16.31 -19.19 -5.79
N GLY A 126 17.07 -19.27 -4.69
CA GLY A 126 18.44 -19.79 -4.68
C GLY A 126 19.55 -18.72 -4.70
N LEU A 127 19.25 -17.44 -4.96
CA LEU A 127 20.24 -16.38 -4.85
C LEU A 127 20.73 -16.22 -3.40
N PHE A 128 19.81 -16.23 -2.46
CA PHE A 128 20.14 -16.10 -1.04
C PHE A 128 20.03 -17.43 -0.29
N PRO A 129 20.85 -17.65 0.74
CA PRO A 129 20.71 -18.78 1.64
C PRO A 129 19.42 -18.69 2.47
N GLY A 130 19.20 -19.67 3.33
CA GLY A 130 18.08 -19.67 4.27
C GLY A 130 18.07 -18.42 5.15
N LYS A 131 16.88 -17.99 5.58
CA LYS A 131 16.65 -16.72 6.28
C LYS A 131 17.56 -16.44 7.48
N LYS A 132 17.96 -17.48 8.23
CA LYS A 132 18.89 -17.34 9.37
C LYS A 132 20.28 -16.93 8.88
N ALA A 133 20.84 -17.66 7.93
CA ALA A 133 22.16 -17.37 7.37
C ALA A 133 22.19 -16.04 6.59
N PHE A 134 21.10 -15.66 5.95
CA PHE A 134 20.99 -14.36 5.26
C PHE A 134 21.15 -13.18 6.23
N ARG A 135 20.64 -13.26 7.45
CA ARG A 135 20.78 -12.20 8.46
C ARG A 135 22.21 -12.02 8.98
N GLU A 136 23.07 -12.99 8.76
CA GLU A 136 24.49 -12.95 9.14
C GLU A 136 25.38 -12.34 8.03
N ILE A 137 24.82 -12.17 6.82
CA ILE A 137 25.53 -11.54 5.69
C ILE A 137 25.56 -10.02 5.90
N LYS A 138 26.74 -9.43 5.66
CA LYS A 138 26.89 -7.97 5.75
C LYS A 138 26.08 -7.24 4.67
N PRO A 139 25.47 -6.09 4.98
CA PRO A 139 24.67 -5.32 4.01
C PRO A 139 25.40 -5.01 2.70
N GLU A 140 26.70 -4.74 2.77
CA GLU A 140 27.55 -4.43 1.61
C GLU A 140 27.71 -5.65 0.66
N GLU A 141 27.75 -6.85 1.22
CA GLU A 141 27.80 -8.10 0.45
C GLU A 141 26.45 -8.37 -0.21
N ILE A 142 25.36 -8.18 0.53
CA ILE A 142 23.99 -8.29 -0.02
C ILE A 142 23.84 -7.32 -1.19
N ALA A 143 24.27 -6.07 -1.03
CA ALA A 143 24.18 -5.05 -2.08
C ALA A 143 24.94 -5.49 -3.35
N LYS A 144 26.13 -6.05 -3.24
CA LYS A 144 26.89 -6.58 -4.37
C LYS A 144 26.19 -7.76 -5.05
N MET A 145 25.59 -8.66 -4.26
CA MET A 145 24.87 -9.83 -4.81
C MET A 145 23.65 -9.43 -5.64
N ILE A 146 22.91 -8.41 -5.21
CA ILE A 146 21.67 -8.00 -5.87
C ILE A 146 21.88 -6.99 -7.01
N GLN A 147 23.00 -6.30 -7.04
CA GLN A 147 23.29 -5.26 -8.02
C GLN A 147 22.99 -5.64 -9.49
N PRO A 148 23.32 -6.86 -9.97
CA PRO A 148 23.03 -7.26 -11.35
C PRO A 148 21.54 -7.47 -11.64
N PHE A 149 20.71 -7.58 -10.60
CA PHE A 149 19.29 -7.96 -10.70
C PHE A 149 18.34 -6.82 -10.35
N ILE A 150 18.86 -5.65 -9.96
CA ILE A 150 18.06 -4.48 -9.58
C ILE A 150 18.31 -3.33 -10.56
N LEU A 151 17.21 -2.79 -11.07
CA LEU A 151 17.19 -1.51 -11.76
C LEU A 151 16.43 -0.48 -10.92
N ARG A 152 17.15 0.50 -10.38
CA ARG A 152 16.56 1.61 -9.61
C ARG A 152 16.78 2.93 -10.37
N ARG A 153 15.70 3.69 -10.52
CA ARG A 153 15.72 5.04 -11.09
C ARG A 153 15.01 5.99 -10.13
N ASP A 154 15.70 7.02 -9.71
CA ASP A 154 15.13 8.08 -8.91
C ASP A 154 14.51 9.17 -9.80
N LYS A 155 13.38 9.75 -9.37
CA LYS A 155 12.69 10.82 -10.14
C LYS A 155 13.62 12.00 -10.45
N LYS A 156 14.50 12.38 -9.51
CA LYS A 156 15.45 13.48 -9.68
C LYS A 156 16.44 13.27 -10.82
N THR A 157 16.83 12.02 -11.05
CA THR A 157 17.81 11.69 -12.11
C THR A 157 17.19 11.51 -13.49
N VAL A 158 15.89 11.15 -13.55
CA VAL A 158 15.20 10.82 -14.81
C VAL A 158 14.34 11.96 -15.32
N LEU A 159 13.80 12.79 -14.43
CA LEU A 159 12.86 13.86 -14.73
C LEU A 159 13.48 15.21 -14.30
N ALA A 160 14.56 15.61 -14.96
CA ALA A 160 15.27 16.87 -14.68
C ALA A 160 14.38 18.12 -14.84
N ASP A 161 13.33 18.04 -15.67
CA ASP A 161 12.39 19.12 -15.96
C ASP A 161 11.31 19.30 -14.89
N LEU A 162 11.20 18.38 -13.91
CA LEU A 162 10.24 18.55 -12.81
C LEU A 162 10.76 19.55 -11.79
N PRO A 163 9.91 20.51 -11.36
CA PRO A 163 10.27 21.41 -10.28
C PRO A 163 10.51 20.63 -8.99
N GLU A 164 11.34 21.21 -8.13
CA GLU A 164 11.59 20.62 -6.80
C GLU A 164 10.32 20.50 -5.99
N LYS A 165 10.22 19.39 -5.25
CA LYS A 165 9.12 19.17 -4.31
C LYS A 165 9.30 20.12 -3.11
N ILE A 166 8.31 20.97 -2.89
CA ILE A 166 8.24 21.82 -1.72
C ILE A 166 7.42 21.10 -0.65
N GLU A 167 7.99 20.89 0.52
CA GLU A 167 7.32 20.30 1.69
C GLU A 167 7.17 21.33 2.78
N ASN A 168 5.93 21.59 3.19
CA ASN A 168 5.61 22.47 4.29
C ASN A 168 4.83 21.71 5.37
N ASN A 169 5.27 21.82 6.62
CA ASN A 169 4.55 21.32 7.77
C ASN A 169 3.61 22.40 8.31
N MET A 170 2.32 22.13 8.29
CA MET A 170 1.31 23.03 8.87
C MET A 170 0.82 22.44 10.20
N TYR A 171 0.82 23.26 11.24
CA TYR A 171 0.37 22.88 12.57
C TYR A 171 -0.97 23.57 12.86
N SER A 172 -1.98 22.78 13.26
CA SER A 172 -3.27 23.28 13.70
C SER A 172 -3.34 23.29 15.23
N VAL A 173 -3.98 24.31 15.77
CA VAL A 173 -4.29 24.39 17.20
C VAL A 173 -5.63 23.68 17.45
N LEU A 174 -5.72 22.90 18.54
CA LEU A 174 -6.98 22.28 18.94
C LEU A 174 -7.96 23.36 19.46
N THR A 175 -9.26 23.19 19.19
CA THR A 175 -10.27 24.02 19.86
C THR A 175 -10.28 23.72 21.37
N GLU A 176 -10.83 24.58 22.20
CA GLU A 176 -10.83 24.34 23.67
C GLU A 176 -11.63 23.09 24.04
N GLU A 177 -12.73 22.84 23.36
CA GLU A 177 -13.53 21.60 23.55
C GLU A 177 -12.74 20.38 23.09
N GLN A 178 -12.07 20.46 21.94
CA GLN A 178 -11.22 19.38 21.42
C GLN A 178 -10.05 19.08 22.36
N LYS A 179 -9.43 20.11 22.92
CA LYS A 179 -8.35 20.01 23.90
C LYS A 179 -8.81 19.36 25.20
N THR A 180 -10.00 19.70 25.67
CA THR A 180 -10.61 19.09 26.88
C THR A 180 -10.79 17.58 26.67
N VAL A 181 -11.35 17.17 25.53
CA VAL A 181 -11.52 15.75 25.17
C VAL A 181 -10.16 15.05 25.06
N TYR A 182 -9.20 15.68 24.40
CA TYR A 182 -7.86 15.13 24.24
C TYR A 182 -7.16 14.89 25.58
N LEU A 183 -7.18 15.88 26.49
CA LEU A 183 -6.55 15.76 27.80
C LEU A 183 -7.22 14.73 28.69
N ALA A 184 -8.54 14.62 28.66
CA ALA A 184 -9.28 13.59 29.41
C ALA A 184 -8.85 12.18 28.95
N TYR A 185 -8.80 11.96 27.63
CA TYR A 185 -8.42 10.66 27.06
C TYR A 185 -6.93 10.33 27.31
N LEU A 186 -6.07 11.33 27.18
CA LEU A 186 -4.64 11.18 27.47
C LEU A 186 -4.39 10.79 28.93
N LYS A 187 -5.08 11.48 29.89
CA LYS A 187 -4.96 11.19 31.33
C LYS A 187 -5.42 9.78 31.67
N GLN A 188 -6.54 9.33 31.10
CA GLN A 188 -7.03 7.98 31.27
C GLN A 188 -6.00 6.96 30.74
N MET A 189 -5.50 7.16 29.52
CA MET A 189 -4.52 6.27 28.91
C MET A 189 -3.20 6.22 29.71
N GLN A 190 -2.73 7.36 30.23
CA GLN A 190 -1.55 7.42 31.09
C GLN A 190 -1.76 6.63 32.39
N ALA A 191 -2.93 6.74 33.01
CA ALA A 191 -3.27 5.96 34.22
C ALA A 191 -3.25 4.46 33.94
N ASP A 192 -3.87 4.04 32.83
CA ASP A 192 -3.92 2.64 32.41
C ASP A 192 -2.52 2.07 32.18
N VAL A 193 -1.65 2.81 31.48
CA VAL A 193 -0.28 2.38 31.13
C VAL A 193 0.64 2.39 32.36
N SER A 194 0.51 3.38 33.25
CA SER A 194 1.35 3.50 34.46
C SER A 194 1.20 2.36 35.45
N GLN A 195 0.06 1.67 35.42
CA GLN A 195 -0.24 0.52 36.28
C GLN A 195 0.21 -0.82 35.67
N MET A 196 0.78 -0.84 34.46
CA MET A 196 1.17 -2.06 33.77
C MET A 196 2.64 -2.42 34.07
N ASP A 197 2.87 -3.67 34.44
CA ASP A 197 4.20 -4.26 34.40
C ASP A 197 4.64 -4.62 32.96
N GLN A 198 5.90 -4.99 32.76
CA GLN A 198 6.43 -5.30 31.43
C GLN A 198 5.70 -6.47 30.74
N ALA A 199 5.23 -7.45 31.49
CA ALA A 199 4.52 -8.61 30.95
C ALA A 199 3.12 -8.21 30.46
N THR A 200 2.40 -7.45 31.27
CA THR A 200 1.06 -6.88 30.96
C THR A 200 1.15 -5.88 29.81
N PHE A 201 2.20 -5.04 29.77
CA PHE A 201 2.45 -4.12 28.66
C PHE A 201 2.60 -4.88 27.33
N LYS A 202 3.39 -5.95 27.29
CA LYS A 202 3.54 -6.79 26.09
C LYS A 202 2.23 -7.43 25.65
N LYS A 203 1.42 -7.89 26.60
CA LYS A 203 0.11 -8.52 26.35
C LYS A 203 -0.90 -7.49 25.81
N ASN A 204 -0.87 -6.26 26.32
CA ASN A 204 -1.83 -5.20 26.00
C ASN A 204 -1.37 -4.23 24.89
N ARG A 205 -0.32 -4.56 24.13
CA ARG A 205 0.21 -3.69 23.05
C ARG A 205 -0.85 -3.25 22.05
N MET A 206 -1.81 -4.13 21.72
CA MET A 206 -2.91 -3.79 20.79
C MET A 206 -3.87 -2.76 21.39
N SER A 207 -4.16 -2.84 22.69
CA SER A 207 -5.00 -1.85 23.40
C SER A 207 -4.30 -0.49 23.46
N ILE A 208 -2.99 -0.46 23.74
CA ILE A 208 -2.18 0.77 23.75
C ILE A 208 -2.18 1.42 22.37
N LEU A 209 -1.98 0.63 21.30
CA LEU A 209 -2.03 1.13 19.92
C LEU A 209 -3.42 1.67 19.55
N ALA A 210 -4.50 1.02 20.04
CA ALA A 210 -5.85 1.51 19.88
C ALA A 210 -6.04 2.87 20.57
N GLY A 211 -5.54 3.03 21.80
CA GLY A 211 -5.54 4.29 22.55
C GLY A 211 -4.79 5.41 21.80
N LEU A 212 -3.60 5.13 21.31
CA LEU A 212 -2.85 6.09 20.47
C LEU A 212 -3.60 6.45 19.19
N THR A 213 -4.27 5.49 18.57
CA THR A 213 -5.11 5.74 17.39
C THR A 213 -6.28 6.67 17.73
N ARG A 214 -6.90 6.49 18.91
CA ARG A 214 -7.96 7.40 19.39
C ARG A 214 -7.46 8.81 19.61
N LEU A 215 -6.31 9.00 20.26
CA LEU A 215 -5.70 10.32 20.43
C LEU A 215 -5.43 11.00 19.07
N ARG A 216 -4.94 10.24 18.07
CA ARG A 216 -4.77 10.74 16.70
C ARG A 216 -6.09 11.12 16.03
N GLN A 217 -7.16 10.36 16.26
CA GLN A 217 -8.50 10.68 15.78
C GLN A 217 -9.00 11.99 16.40
N ILE A 218 -8.86 12.17 17.72
CA ILE A 218 -9.22 13.41 18.42
C ILE A 218 -8.47 14.60 17.81
N CYS A 219 -7.17 14.48 17.53
CA CYS A 219 -6.37 15.53 16.88
C CYS A 219 -6.82 15.81 15.43
N CYS A 220 -7.45 14.86 14.75
CA CYS A 220 -8.03 15.12 13.43
C CYS A 220 -9.41 15.76 13.57
N ASP A 221 -10.34 15.05 14.21
CA ASP A 221 -11.70 15.50 14.53
C ASP A 221 -12.32 14.53 15.53
N PRO A 222 -12.81 14.98 16.71
CA PRO A 222 -13.43 14.06 17.67
C PRO A 222 -14.68 13.34 17.16
N ARG A 223 -15.37 13.85 16.14
CA ARG A 223 -16.51 13.18 15.47
C ARG A 223 -16.12 11.84 14.85
N LEU A 224 -14.83 11.55 14.71
CA LEU A 224 -14.37 10.26 14.20
C LEU A 224 -14.72 9.08 15.13
N PHE A 225 -15.07 9.36 16.41
CA PHE A 225 -15.47 8.33 17.37
C PHE A 225 -16.45 8.81 18.44
N ILE A 226 -16.74 10.11 18.57
CA ILE A 226 -17.77 10.68 19.45
C ILE A 226 -18.91 11.17 18.57
N GLU A 227 -20.04 10.46 18.59
CA GLU A 227 -21.18 10.73 17.68
C GLU A 227 -21.79 12.13 17.88
N ASP A 228 -21.96 12.54 19.15
CA ASP A 228 -22.62 13.80 19.52
C ASP A 228 -21.65 14.98 19.73
N TYR A 229 -20.44 14.92 19.21
CA TYR A 229 -19.47 15.99 19.38
C TYR A 229 -19.79 17.21 18.50
N THR A 230 -19.89 18.38 19.11
CA THR A 230 -20.23 19.66 18.44
C THR A 230 -19.14 20.74 18.54
N GLY A 231 -18.06 20.47 19.24
CA GLY A 231 -17.02 21.48 19.59
C GLY A 231 -16.04 21.87 18.47
N GLY A 232 -16.31 21.47 17.23
CA GLY A 232 -15.46 21.84 16.09
C GLY A 232 -14.11 21.11 16.05
N SER A 233 -13.29 21.44 15.05
CA SER A 233 -11.93 20.89 14.88
C SER A 233 -11.01 21.93 14.26
N GLY A 234 -9.95 22.30 14.96
CA GLY A 234 -8.97 23.25 14.45
C GLY A 234 -8.30 22.80 13.15
N LYS A 235 -8.12 21.48 12.98
CA LYS A 235 -7.57 20.93 11.73
C LYS A 235 -8.55 21.06 10.57
N VAL A 236 -9.83 20.82 10.80
CA VAL A 236 -10.88 20.96 9.76
C VAL A 236 -10.97 22.40 9.31
N GLU A 237 -10.99 23.37 10.24
CA GLU A 237 -11.01 24.80 9.91
C GLU A 237 -9.79 25.19 9.07
N GLN A 238 -8.58 24.80 9.49
CA GLN A 238 -7.37 25.10 8.74
C GLN A 238 -7.38 24.48 7.32
N VAL A 239 -7.90 23.27 7.16
CA VAL A 239 -8.04 22.62 5.84
C VAL A 239 -9.05 23.38 4.98
N LYS A 240 -10.17 23.84 5.55
CA LYS A 240 -11.15 24.65 4.82
C LYS A 240 -10.53 25.94 4.28
N ASP A 241 -9.82 26.68 5.12
CA ASP A 241 -9.15 27.92 4.72
C ASP A 241 -8.14 27.66 3.59
N PHE A 242 -7.39 26.59 3.69
CA PHE A 242 -6.44 26.18 2.66
C PHE A 242 -7.14 25.83 1.33
N LEU A 243 -8.27 25.11 1.39
CA LEU A 243 -9.03 24.73 0.20
C LEU A 243 -9.66 25.94 -0.49
N VAL A 244 -10.16 26.92 0.29
CA VAL A 244 -10.67 28.19 -0.24
C VAL A 244 -9.58 28.95 -0.97
N ALA A 245 -8.43 29.13 -0.31
CA ALA A 245 -7.29 29.82 -0.92
C ALA A 245 -6.77 29.13 -2.18
N ALA A 246 -6.74 27.77 -2.18
CA ALA A 246 -6.33 27.00 -3.35
C ALA A 246 -7.31 27.19 -4.53
N LYS A 247 -8.62 27.22 -4.26
CA LYS A 247 -9.67 27.45 -5.25
C LYS A 247 -9.55 28.85 -5.87
N GLU A 248 -9.38 29.88 -5.06
CA GLU A 248 -9.19 31.27 -5.51
C GLU A 248 -7.97 31.41 -6.42
N ASN A 249 -6.91 30.64 -6.15
CA ASN A 249 -5.70 30.63 -6.98
C ASN A 249 -5.73 29.60 -8.13
N ASN A 250 -6.90 29.03 -8.46
CA ASN A 250 -7.07 28.01 -9.50
C ASN A 250 -6.12 26.79 -9.36
N ARG A 251 -5.76 26.42 -8.13
CA ARG A 251 -4.89 25.29 -7.85
C ARG A 251 -5.70 24.02 -7.62
N ARG A 252 -5.22 22.91 -8.14
CA ARG A 252 -5.80 21.59 -7.89
C ARG A 252 -5.21 21.00 -6.61
N VAL A 253 -6.05 20.43 -5.75
CA VAL A 253 -5.65 19.85 -4.47
C VAL A 253 -5.99 18.36 -4.47
N LEU A 254 -5.02 17.53 -4.07
CA LEU A 254 -5.22 16.14 -3.71
C LEU A 254 -5.12 16.01 -2.19
N LEU A 255 -6.21 15.63 -1.54
CA LEU A 255 -6.27 15.51 -0.09
C LEU A 255 -6.26 14.03 0.31
N PHE A 256 -5.31 13.67 1.17
CA PHE A 256 -5.16 12.32 1.68
C PHE A 256 -5.39 12.30 3.19
N SER A 257 -6.05 11.26 3.68
CA SER A 257 -6.21 11.00 5.11
C SER A 257 -6.03 9.53 5.41
N GLN A 258 -5.43 9.23 6.57
CA GLN A 258 -5.35 7.87 7.09
C GLN A 258 -6.74 7.34 7.51
N PHE A 259 -7.64 8.24 7.89
CA PHE A 259 -9.01 7.90 8.32
C PHE A 259 -9.98 8.22 7.18
N THR A 260 -10.61 7.20 6.61
CA THR A 260 -11.61 7.36 5.54
C THR A 260 -12.82 8.17 5.99
N SER A 261 -13.24 8.00 7.25
CA SER A 261 -14.31 8.80 7.87
C SER A 261 -13.97 10.31 7.93
N MET A 262 -12.69 10.67 8.06
CA MET A 262 -12.26 12.07 7.98
C MET A 262 -12.52 12.67 6.60
N LEU A 263 -12.28 11.91 5.53
CA LEU A 263 -12.60 12.35 4.17
C LEU A 263 -14.10 12.58 3.99
N SER A 264 -14.95 11.78 4.63
CA SER A 264 -16.40 11.97 4.62
C SER A 264 -16.81 13.26 5.34
N ILE A 265 -16.21 13.57 6.48
CA ILE A 265 -16.43 14.83 7.19
C ILE A 265 -16.03 16.00 6.29
N LEU A 266 -14.83 16.02 5.73
CA LEU A 266 -14.34 17.09 4.86
C LEU A 266 -15.22 17.27 3.62
N ARG A 267 -15.66 16.18 3.00
CA ARG A 267 -16.59 16.23 1.85
C ARG A 267 -17.95 16.83 2.21
N SER A 268 -18.45 16.57 3.43
CA SER A 268 -19.70 17.19 3.90
C SER A 268 -19.54 18.69 4.14
N GLU A 269 -18.41 19.11 4.64
CA GLU A 269 -18.09 20.50 4.87
C GLU A 269 -17.86 21.27 3.55
N GLU A 270 -17.19 20.66 2.57
CA GLU A 270 -17.01 21.22 1.22
C GLU A 270 -18.37 21.54 0.56
N ARG A 271 -19.36 20.64 0.70
CA ARG A 271 -20.72 20.89 0.19
C ARG A 271 -21.44 22.04 0.88
N ARG A 272 -21.08 22.34 2.14
CA ARG A 272 -21.62 23.50 2.89
C ARG A 272 -21.00 24.81 2.44
N VAL A 273 -19.71 24.81 2.10
CA VAL A 273 -18.97 26.00 1.64
C VAL A 273 -19.19 26.28 0.16
N GLY A 274 -19.55 25.28 -0.63
CA GLY A 274 -19.79 25.38 -2.08
C GLY A 274 -21.20 25.85 -2.50
N LYS A 275 -22.07 26.14 -1.52
CA LYS A 275 -23.33 26.86 -1.70
C LYS A 275 -23.14 28.31 -1.32
#